data_fd2e0fc9a208b50c4b8bf48f9ef2cbb4
#
_entry.id   fd2e0fc9a208b50c4b8bf48f9ef2cbb4
#
_cell.length_a   1.000
_cell.length_b   1.000
_cell.length_c   1.000
_cell.angle_alpha   90.00
_cell.angle_beta   90.00
_cell.angle_gamma   90.00
#
_symmetry.space_group_name_H-M   'P 1'
#
loop_
_entity.id
_entity.type
_entity.pdbx_description
1 polymer ?
#
loop_
_entity_poly.entity_id
_entity_poly.type
_entity_poly.pdbx_seq_one_letter_code
_entity_poly.pdbx_strand_id
1 'polypeptide(L)'
;MILMMKNTKVLETNKDGSIMIYEEKLLPFSLQKEDLTYEDFFFNWLSVRPLSIGRTNAKAILNNAGIPQNSLTIARICHGMNLSDCYWVKEREEDTSWDKDNLYDHDMDPLYADTALTGKSHHLSKDKFHTPELTAQGVSAKCWIKENDGIYLYKVGRKELPASEILDVLGIDHVHYEKAEQLKEYLSKDRIKKIEDVGEIIVRSKLITNQQQGIIPFEEFAVWCANQEIDDEYEEAKRRDEKSYYEMQIADYILNNSDRHVGNWGFYFDVEENKLQGMYPLMDHDHSFDEEETLMSQTNEGKTLLEAARIAQAQLNLPVKDILEIPKPEYLMDNEWEQVRKRVMML
;
A
#
# COMPACT_ATOMS: atom_id res chain seq x y z
N MET A 1 10.45 1.06 25.06
CA MET A 1 10.31 0.46 23.70
C MET A 1 11.44 0.94 22.84
N ILE A 2 11.92 0.10 21.92
CA ILE A 2 13.03 0.40 21.02
C ILE A 2 12.52 0.31 19.58
N LEU A 3 12.78 1.34 18.76
CA LEU A 3 12.63 1.28 17.30
C LEU A 3 13.91 0.77 16.69
N MET A 4 13.76 -0.18 15.79
CA MET A 4 14.83 -0.80 15.02
C MET A 4 14.62 -0.56 13.53
N MET A 5 15.71 -0.42 12.77
CA MET A 5 15.77 -0.61 11.33
C MET A 5 16.62 -1.84 11.07
N LYS A 6 16.03 -2.94 10.63
CA LYS A 6 16.70 -4.26 10.64
C LYS A 6 17.33 -4.54 12.03
N ASN A 7 18.63 -4.83 12.09
CA ASN A 7 19.35 -5.05 13.35
C ASN A 7 19.93 -3.76 13.97
N THR A 8 19.71 -2.60 13.39
CA THR A 8 20.21 -1.32 13.88
C THR A 8 19.21 -0.66 14.81
N LYS A 9 19.64 -0.28 16.00
CA LYS A 9 18.85 0.47 16.96
C LYS A 9 18.76 1.93 16.54
N VAL A 10 17.55 2.43 16.31
CA VAL A 10 17.30 3.79 15.80
C VAL A 10 16.97 4.76 16.92
N LEU A 11 15.96 4.46 17.71
CA LEU A 11 15.58 5.26 18.88
C LEU A 11 15.07 4.38 20.02
N GLU A 12 14.97 4.96 21.21
CA GLU A 12 14.41 4.31 22.39
C GLU A 12 13.62 5.31 23.23
N THR A 13 12.44 4.89 23.71
CA THR A 13 11.66 5.68 24.66
C THR A 13 12.10 5.36 26.09
N ASN A 14 12.24 6.39 26.92
CA ASN A 14 12.56 6.29 28.33
C ASN A 14 11.29 6.24 29.21
N LYS A 15 11.43 5.89 30.47
CA LYS A 15 10.31 5.81 31.43
C LYS A 15 9.66 7.16 31.74
N ASP A 16 10.35 8.25 31.48
CA ASP A 16 9.88 9.63 31.66
C ASP A 16 9.22 10.21 30.39
N GLY A 17 9.08 9.40 29.35
CA GLY A 17 8.49 9.80 28.05
C GLY A 17 9.47 10.49 27.12
N SER A 18 10.73 10.69 27.52
CA SER A 18 11.75 11.23 26.61
C SER A 18 12.24 10.20 25.62
N ILE A 19 12.75 10.67 24.48
CA ILE A 19 13.34 9.84 23.42
C ILE A 19 14.86 9.96 23.43
N MET A 20 15.54 8.82 23.28
CA MET A 20 16.96 8.76 22.97
C MET A 20 17.15 8.28 21.54
N ILE A 21 17.74 9.12 20.70
CA ILE A 21 18.05 8.81 19.28
C ILE A 21 19.48 8.26 19.23
N TYR A 22 19.65 7.12 18.53
CA TYR A 22 20.95 6.46 18.33
C TYR A 22 21.44 6.66 16.88
N GLU A 23 20.51 6.59 15.90
CA GLU A 23 20.81 6.76 14.48
C GLU A 23 19.80 7.70 13.83
N GLU A 24 20.07 8.99 13.88
CA GLU A 24 19.19 10.04 13.38
C GLU A 24 18.87 9.87 11.89
N LYS A 25 19.85 9.44 11.08
CA LYS A 25 19.69 9.22 9.64
C LYS A 25 18.70 8.10 9.31
N LEU A 26 18.47 7.16 10.23
CA LEU A 26 17.56 6.03 10.06
C LEU A 26 16.20 6.26 10.70
N LEU A 27 15.88 7.47 11.13
CA LEU A 27 14.52 7.79 11.59
C LEU A 27 13.52 7.62 10.44
N PRO A 28 12.31 7.07 10.68
CA PRO A 28 11.21 7.17 9.72
C PRO A 28 11.01 8.60 9.23
N PHE A 29 10.65 8.78 7.98
CA PHE A 29 10.61 10.11 7.36
C PHE A 29 9.73 11.10 8.12
N SER A 30 8.57 10.68 8.58
CA SER A 30 7.68 11.52 9.41
C SER A 30 8.23 11.86 10.80
N LEU A 31 9.27 11.16 11.26
CA LEU A 31 9.96 11.44 12.53
C LEU A 31 11.26 12.25 12.36
N GLN A 32 11.67 12.59 11.14
CA GLN A 32 12.84 13.43 10.85
C GLN A 32 12.49 14.90 11.09
N LYS A 33 12.56 15.34 12.34
CA LYS A 33 12.25 16.70 12.78
C LYS A 33 13.24 17.13 13.87
N GLU A 34 13.55 18.43 13.94
CA GLU A 34 14.52 18.98 14.89
C GLU A 34 14.13 18.75 16.36
N ASP A 35 12.83 18.80 16.69
CA ASP A 35 12.33 18.71 18.06
C ASP A 35 11.71 17.35 18.41
N LEU A 36 12.30 16.25 17.96
CA LEU A 36 11.82 14.91 18.32
C LEU A 36 12.25 14.57 19.77
N THR A 37 11.53 15.12 20.74
CA THR A 37 11.88 15.00 22.17
C THR A 37 10.94 14.12 22.98
N TYR A 38 9.69 13.94 22.53
CA TYR A 38 8.65 13.22 23.26
C TYR A 38 8.14 11.99 22.51
N GLU A 39 7.83 10.95 23.25
CA GLU A 39 7.37 9.65 22.74
C GLU A 39 6.03 9.69 22.00
N ASP A 40 5.23 10.74 22.16
CA ASP A 40 3.93 10.87 21.48
C ASP A 40 4.07 10.82 19.96
N PHE A 41 5.10 11.45 19.38
CA PHE A 41 5.37 11.40 17.94
C PHE A 41 5.68 9.98 17.46
N PHE A 42 6.50 9.27 18.22
CA PHE A 42 6.84 7.88 17.93
C PHE A 42 5.63 6.95 18.08
N PHE A 43 4.84 7.09 19.12
CA PHE A 43 3.63 6.28 19.31
C PHE A 43 2.54 6.61 18.31
N ASN A 44 2.41 7.86 17.84
CA ASN A 44 1.53 8.21 16.75
C ASN A 44 1.94 7.50 15.46
N TRP A 45 3.23 7.57 15.08
CA TRP A 45 3.76 6.83 13.94
C TRP A 45 3.53 5.32 14.08
N LEU A 46 3.78 4.74 15.24
CA LEU A 46 3.58 3.31 15.49
C LEU A 46 2.09 2.92 15.42
N SER A 47 1.19 3.79 15.84
CA SER A 47 -0.26 3.53 15.92
C SER A 47 -0.95 3.38 14.58
N VAL A 48 -0.38 3.92 13.51
CA VAL A 48 -0.93 3.83 12.15
C VAL A 48 -0.41 2.62 11.35
N ARG A 49 0.57 1.89 11.88
CA ARG A 49 1.15 0.71 11.22
C ARG A 49 0.29 -0.56 11.25
N PRO A 50 -0.48 -0.85 12.32
CA PRO A 50 -1.38 -2.01 12.35
C PRO A 50 -2.52 -1.90 11.34
N LEU A 51 -3.14 -3.05 11.06
CA LEU A 51 -4.32 -3.11 10.18
C LEU A 51 -5.42 -2.14 10.64
N SER A 52 -6.06 -1.46 9.68
CA SER A 52 -7.24 -0.65 9.94
C SER A 52 -8.42 -1.52 10.40
N ILE A 53 -9.12 -1.12 11.47
CA ILE A 53 -10.33 -1.81 11.95
C ILE A 53 -11.46 -1.75 10.91
N GLY A 54 -11.43 -0.77 9.99
CA GLY A 54 -12.35 -0.66 8.86
C GLY A 54 -12.10 -1.66 7.73
N ARG A 55 -10.95 -2.32 7.71
CA ARG A 55 -10.63 -3.32 6.69
C ARG A 55 -11.58 -4.50 6.76
N THR A 56 -11.97 -5.00 5.61
CA THR A 56 -12.75 -6.24 5.48
C THR A 56 -12.03 -7.38 6.21
N ASN A 57 -12.77 -8.12 7.01
CA ASN A 57 -12.29 -9.22 7.85
C ASN A 57 -11.34 -8.84 9.02
N ALA A 58 -10.99 -7.56 9.24
CA ALA A 58 -10.14 -7.15 10.37
C ALA A 58 -10.67 -7.62 11.73
N LYS A 59 -11.97 -7.43 11.97
CA LYS A 59 -12.63 -7.89 13.20
C LYS A 59 -12.58 -9.40 13.36
N ALA A 60 -12.68 -10.16 12.26
CA ALA A 60 -12.58 -11.63 12.30
C ALA A 60 -11.15 -12.05 12.69
N ILE A 61 -10.13 -11.42 12.10
CA ILE A 61 -8.71 -11.67 12.46
C ILE A 61 -8.50 -11.41 13.96
N LEU A 62 -8.82 -10.22 14.44
CA LEU A 62 -8.58 -9.82 15.82
C LEU A 62 -9.34 -10.66 16.83
N ASN A 63 -10.63 -10.91 16.59
CA ASN A 63 -11.46 -11.74 17.47
C ASN A 63 -10.97 -13.19 17.52
N ASN A 64 -10.64 -13.78 16.38
CA ASN A 64 -10.17 -15.16 16.30
C ASN A 64 -8.78 -15.36 16.93
N ALA A 65 -7.95 -14.34 16.91
CA ALA A 65 -6.66 -14.31 17.60
C ALA A 65 -6.77 -13.88 19.08
N GLY A 66 -7.95 -13.40 19.52
CA GLY A 66 -8.16 -12.83 20.85
C GLY A 66 -7.29 -11.58 21.10
N ILE A 67 -7.08 -10.76 20.07
CA ILE A 67 -6.32 -9.53 20.12
C ILE A 67 -7.28 -8.35 20.34
N PRO A 68 -7.05 -7.46 21.31
CA PRO A 68 -7.87 -6.27 21.51
C PRO A 68 -7.81 -5.32 20.30
N GLN A 69 -8.93 -4.63 20.00
CA GLN A 69 -9.02 -3.63 18.92
C GLN A 69 -8.36 -2.30 19.35
N ASN A 70 -7.08 -2.34 19.64
CA ASN A 70 -6.27 -1.17 20.03
C ASN A 70 -4.98 -1.17 19.21
N SER A 71 -4.76 -0.13 18.40
CA SER A 71 -3.64 -0.04 17.47
C SER A 71 -2.27 -0.28 18.13
N LEU A 72 -1.96 0.38 19.24
CA LEU A 72 -0.68 0.19 19.91
C LEU A 72 -0.52 -1.22 20.49
N THR A 73 -1.60 -1.85 20.95
CA THR A 73 -1.57 -3.25 21.39
C THR A 73 -1.28 -4.19 20.21
N ILE A 74 -1.93 -3.97 19.08
CA ILE A 74 -1.69 -4.74 17.84
C ILE A 74 -0.24 -4.54 17.40
N ALA A 75 0.22 -3.27 17.32
CA ALA A 75 1.60 -2.95 16.94
C ALA A 75 2.65 -3.64 17.83
N ARG A 76 2.43 -3.69 19.14
CA ARG A 76 3.32 -4.41 20.05
C ARG A 76 3.34 -5.91 19.79
N ILE A 77 2.18 -6.51 19.53
CA ILE A 77 2.04 -7.94 19.24
C ILE A 77 2.77 -8.33 17.97
N CYS A 78 2.62 -7.56 16.87
CA CYS A 78 3.27 -7.84 15.59
C CYS A 78 4.59 -7.08 15.42
N HIS A 79 5.17 -6.54 16.50
CA HIS A 79 6.38 -5.71 16.49
C HIS A 79 6.32 -4.51 15.51
N GLY A 80 5.12 -4.08 15.10
CA GLY A 80 4.92 -3.04 14.10
C GLY A 80 5.51 -3.37 12.72
N MET A 81 5.91 -4.62 12.48
CA MET A 81 6.48 -5.06 11.20
C MET A 81 5.43 -5.04 10.10
N ASN A 82 5.78 -4.50 8.95
CA ASN A 82 5.00 -4.62 7.73
C ASN A 82 5.90 -4.90 6.51
N LEU A 83 5.28 -5.15 5.36
CA LEU A 83 6.01 -5.41 4.12
C LEU A 83 6.31 -4.13 3.32
N SER A 84 6.07 -2.94 3.87
CA SER A 84 6.39 -1.66 3.21
C SER A 84 7.82 -1.21 3.47
N ASP A 85 8.42 -1.68 4.57
CA ASP A 85 9.74 -1.24 5.02
C ASP A 85 10.43 -2.28 5.93
N CYS A 86 11.53 -1.90 6.57
CA CYS A 86 12.29 -2.74 7.50
C CYS A 86 12.30 -2.20 8.94
N TYR A 87 11.37 -1.30 9.27
CA TYR A 87 11.20 -0.83 10.65
C TYR A 87 10.41 -1.82 11.49
N TRP A 88 10.81 -1.95 12.74
CA TRP A 88 10.11 -2.75 13.73
C TRP A 88 10.42 -2.29 15.15
N VAL A 89 9.62 -2.73 16.12
CA VAL A 89 9.77 -2.36 17.53
C VAL A 89 9.95 -3.58 18.41
N LYS A 90 10.68 -3.41 19.52
CA LYS A 90 10.80 -4.43 20.57
C LYS A 90 10.90 -3.80 21.97
N GLU A 91 10.65 -4.60 22.98
CA GLU A 91 10.95 -4.22 24.36
C GLU A 91 12.45 -4.47 24.66
N ARG A 92 12.97 -3.79 25.69
CA ARG A 92 14.41 -3.84 26.02
C ARG A 92 14.95 -5.24 26.29
N GLU A 93 14.15 -6.06 26.96
CA GLU A 93 14.57 -7.39 27.47
C GLU A 93 14.15 -8.51 26.52
N GLU A 94 13.61 -8.18 25.37
CA GLU A 94 13.09 -9.15 24.40
C GLU A 94 14.22 -9.73 23.55
N ASP A 95 14.40 -11.06 23.60
CA ASP A 95 15.40 -11.78 22.79
C ASP A 95 14.87 -12.06 21.38
N THR A 96 14.75 -10.98 20.60
CA THR A 96 14.32 -11.02 19.20
C THR A 96 15.27 -10.20 18.32
N SER A 97 15.34 -10.54 17.04
CA SER A 97 16.19 -9.85 16.06
C SER A 97 15.54 -9.87 14.68
N TRP A 98 15.94 -8.95 13.80
CA TRP A 98 15.45 -8.93 12.43
C TRP A 98 15.62 -10.28 11.72
N ASP A 99 16.79 -10.90 11.83
CA ASP A 99 17.10 -12.16 11.14
C ASP A 99 16.23 -13.34 11.62
N LYS A 100 15.73 -13.28 12.87
CA LYS A 100 14.84 -14.31 13.42
C LYS A 100 13.37 -14.08 13.06
N ASP A 101 12.95 -12.82 12.88
CA ASP A 101 11.53 -12.46 13.00
C ASP A 101 10.97 -11.65 11.83
N ASN A 102 11.80 -11.26 10.80
CA ASN A 102 11.31 -10.44 9.69
C ASN A 102 10.28 -11.18 8.81
N LEU A 103 9.40 -10.40 8.17
CA LEU A 103 8.33 -10.93 7.32
C LEU A 103 8.80 -11.41 5.94
N TYR A 104 10.02 -11.02 5.51
CA TYR A 104 10.53 -11.35 4.17
C TYR A 104 11.09 -12.77 4.08
N ASP A 105 11.73 -13.26 5.13
CA ASP A 105 12.47 -14.52 5.10
C ASP A 105 11.66 -15.69 5.69
N HIS A 106 10.65 -15.41 6.52
CA HIS A 106 9.88 -16.44 7.22
C HIS A 106 8.58 -16.81 6.52
N ASP A 107 8.05 -17.99 6.82
CA ASP A 107 6.78 -18.46 6.30
C ASP A 107 5.61 -17.71 6.97
N MET A 108 4.61 -17.38 6.16
CA MET A 108 3.39 -16.72 6.62
C MET A 108 2.37 -17.74 7.11
N ASP A 109 1.56 -17.37 8.11
CA ASP A 109 0.56 -18.26 8.67
C ASP A 109 -0.65 -18.43 7.73
N PRO A 110 -0.91 -19.65 7.21
CA PRO A 110 -1.99 -19.89 6.24
C PRO A 110 -3.39 -19.65 6.81
N LEU A 111 -3.59 -19.79 8.14
CA LEU A 111 -4.90 -19.56 8.77
C LEU A 111 -5.21 -18.06 8.87
N TYR A 112 -4.19 -17.24 9.14
CA TYR A 112 -4.34 -15.78 9.05
C TYR A 112 -4.66 -15.35 7.62
N ALA A 113 -3.93 -15.87 6.63
CA ALA A 113 -4.16 -15.56 5.22
C ALA A 113 -5.59 -15.93 4.79
N ASP A 114 -6.08 -17.13 5.11
CA ASP A 114 -7.45 -17.54 4.78
C ASP A 114 -8.50 -16.69 5.51
N THR A 115 -8.30 -16.38 6.80
CA THR A 115 -9.22 -15.50 7.53
C THR A 115 -9.25 -14.10 6.91
N ALA A 116 -8.08 -13.56 6.54
CA ALA A 116 -7.95 -12.21 6.00
C ALA A 116 -8.59 -12.05 4.62
N LEU A 117 -8.42 -13.03 3.73
CA LEU A 117 -8.96 -12.99 2.38
C LEU A 117 -10.45 -13.40 2.34
N THR A 118 -10.81 -14.49 2.99
CA THR A 118 -12.11 -15.14 2.81
C THR A 118 -13.11 -14.91 3.95
N GLY A 119 -12.66 -14.37 5.08
CA GLY A 119 -13.45 -14.21 6.29
C GLY A 119 -13.78 -15.54 6.99
N LYS A 120 -13.11 -16.64 6.62
CA LYS A 120 -13.27 -17.91 7.29
C LYS A 120 -12.80 -17.83 8.72
N SER A 121 -13.61 -18.28 9.65
CA SER A 121 -13.23 -18.33 11.06
C SER A 121 -12.29 -19.50 11.33
N HIS A 122 -11.10 -19.20 11.85
CA HIS A 122 -10.11 -20.14 12.35
C HIS A 122 -9.71 -19.77 13.77
N HIS A 123 -9.24 -20.72 14.55
CA HIS A 123 -8.55 -20.41 15.80
C HIS A 123 -7.14 -19.93 15.46
N LEU A 124 -6.87 -18.63 15.63
CA LEU A 124 -5.59 -18.01 15.32
C LEU A 124 -4.72 -17.97 16.58
N SER A 125 -3.44 -18.33 16.45
CA SER A 125 -2.49 -18.27 17.55
C SER A 125 -1.95 -16.86 17.74
N LYS A 126 -1.87 -16.41 19.00
CA LYS A 126 -1.19 -15.16 19.36
C LYS A 126 0.33 -15.28 19.30
N ASP A 127 0.86 -16.50 19.36
CA ASP A 127 2.30 -16.75 19.42
C ASP A 127 2.97 -16.77 18.04
N LYS A 128 2.19 -16.56 16.98
CA LYS A 128 2.67 -16.47 15.59
C LYS A 128 2.60 -15.03 15.11
N PHE A 129 3.59 -14.24 15.49
CA PHE A 129 3.66 -12.81 15.17
C PHE A 129 4.07 -12.51 13.73
N HIS A 130 4.60 -13.49 12.98
CA HIS A 130 5.04 -13.37 11.60
C HIS A 130 3.85 -13.44 10.64
N THR A 131 2.89 -12.53 10.80
CA THR A 131 1.75 -12.44 9.93
C THR A 131 1.51 -11.01 9.47
N PRO A 132 1.77 -10.71 8.18
CA PRO A 132 1.57 -9.37 7.63
C PRO A 132 0.09 -8.94 7.64
N GLU A 133 -0.84 -9.85 7.87
CA GLU A 133 -2.27 -9.55 7.97
C GLU A 133 -2.60 -8.61 9.14
N LEU A 134 -1.78 -8.58 10.18
CA LEU A 134 -1.93 -7.65 11.31
C LEU A 134 -1.45 -6.22 11.00
N THR A 135 -0.77 -6.02 9.87
CA THR A 135 -0.26 -4.71 9.44
C THR A 135 -0.61 -4.35 7.99
N ALA A 136 -1.36 -5.21 7.29
CA ALA A 136 -1.80 -4.90 5.94
C ALA A 136 -2.86 -3.79 5.95
N GLN A 137 -2.58 -2.72 5.20
CA GLN A 137 -3.43 -1.53 5.08
C GLN A 137 -4.50 -1.67 3.98
N GLY A 138 -5.39 -0.67 3.88
CA GLY A 138 -6.47 -0.61 2.91
C GLY A 138 -7.74 -1.33 3.36
N VAL A 139 -8.84 -1.18 2.61
CA VAL A 139 -10.20 -1.60 3.00
C VAL A 139 -10.56 -2.99 2.48
N SER A 140 -10.13 -3.35 1.27
CA SER A 140 -10.51 -4.58 0.57
C SER A 140 -9.98 -5.84 1.27
N ALA A 141 -10.70 -6.97 1.14
CA ALA A 141 -10.25 -8.27 1.63
C ALA A 141 -8.97 -8.69 0.90
N LYS A 142 -7.91 -8.94 1.64
CA LYS A 142 -6.58 -9.27 1.10
C LYS A 142 -5.76 -10.10 2.06
N CYS A 143 -4.78 -10.84 1.52
CA CYS A 143 -3.76 -11.51 2.31
C CYS A 143 -2.43 -11.56 1.57
N TRP A 144 -1.37 -11.81 2.31
CA TRP A 144 -0.05 -12.05 1.76
C TRP A 144 0.26 -13.53 1.72
N ILE A 145 0.83 -13.98 0.63
CA ILE A 145 1.22 -15.40 0.44
C ILE A 145 2.67 -15.43 -0.07
N LYS A 146 3.51 -16.18 0.62
CA LYS A 146 4.87 -16.44 0.16
C LYS A 146 4.86 -17.61 -0.82
N GLU A 147 5.39 -17.40 -2.01
CA GLU A 147 5.55 -18.37 -3.08
C GLU A 147 7.03 -18.67 -3.33
N ASN A 148 7.32 -19.60 -4.24
CA ASN A 148 8.70 -20.00 -4.51
C ASN A 148 9.57 -18.87 -5.09
N ASP A 149 8.95 -17.93 -5.82
CA ASP A 149 9.61 -16.84 -6.55
C ASP A 149 9.35 -15.45 -5.95
N GLY A 150 8.68 -15.36 -4.81
CA GLY A 150 8.43 -14.10 -4.11
C GLY A 150 7.24 -14.08 -3.18
N ILE A 151 6.94 -12.91 -2.69
CA ILE A 151 5.78 -12.63 -1.85
C ILE A 151 4.71 -11.96 -2.73
N TYR A 152 3.47 -12.42 -2.61
CA TYR A 152 2.34 -11.93 -3.39
C TYR A 152 1.20 -11.46 -2.50
N LEU A 153 0.65 -10.30 -2.86
CA LEU A 153 -0.64 -9.85 -2.34
C LEU A 153 -1.76 -10.52 -3.13
N TYR A 154 -2.64 -11.22 -2.44
CA TYR A 154 -3.90 -11.72 -2.97
C TYR A 154 -5.03 -10.82 -2.48
N LYS A 155 -5.84 -10.29 -3.37
CA LYS A 155 -6.97 -9.42 -3.00
C LYS A 155 -8.20 -9.70 -3.86
N VAL A 156 -9.37 -9.36 -3.33
CA VAL A 156 -10.62 -9.31 -4.10
C VAL A 156 -10.63 -8.00 -4.87
N GLY A 157 -10.82 -8.05 -6.20
CA GLY A 157 -10.83 -6.83 -7.01
C GLY A 157 -10.78 -7.07 -8.50
N ARG A 158 -11.94 -7.19 -9.16
CA ARG A 158 -12.00 -7.42 -10.62
C ARG A 158 -11.44 -6.26 -11.44
N LYS A 159 -11.56 -5.02 -10.96
CA LYS A 159 -11.18 -3.80 -11.68
C LYS A 159 -9.66 -3.63 -11.85
N GLU A 160 -8.86 -4.32 -11.02
CA GLU A 160 -7.40 -4.26 -11.10
C GLU A 160 -6.84 -4.80 -12.42
N LEU A 161 -7.45 -5.87 -12.97
CA LEU A 161 -6.97 -6.46 -14.21
C LEU A 161 -7.13 -5.50 -15.41
N PRO A 162 -8.36 -5.00 -15.72
CA PRO A 162 -8.52 -4.08 -16.86
C PRO A 162 -7.76 -2.76 -16.65
N ALA A 163 -7.57 -2.30 -15.42
CA ALA A 163 -6.73 -1.14 -15.15
C ALA A 163 -5.26 -1.42 -15.54
N SER A 164 -4.71 -2.56 -15.11
CA SER A 164 -3.36 -2.98 -15.47
C SER A 164 -3.18 -3.12 -16.99
N GLU A 165 -4.12 -3.78 -17.69
CA GLU A 165 -4.06 -3.92 -19.16
C GLU A 165 -4.04 -2.56 -19.90
N ILE A 166 -4.83 -1.58 -19.43
CA ILE A 166 -4.87 -0.23 -20.00
C ILE A 166 -3.55 0.52 -19.74
N LEU A 167 -3.00 0.41 -18.53
CA LEU A 167 -1.75 1.08 -18.16
C LEU A 167 -0.55 0.47 -18.89
N ASP A 168 -0.55 -0.84 -19.18
CA ASP A 168 0.45 -1.51 -20.02
C ASP A 168 0.50 -0.91 -21.42
N VAL A 169 -0.66 -0.63 -22.04
CA VAL A 169 -0.74 0.00 -23.38
C VAL A 169 -0.07 1.38 -23.39
N LEU A 170 -0.19 2.11 -22.28
CA LEU A 170 0.41 3.44 -22.15
C LEU A 170 1.90 3.41 -21.73
N GLY A 171 2.41 2.25 -21.32
CA GLY A 171 3.75 2.12 -20.76
C GLY A 171 3.93 2.87 -19.42
N ILE A 172 2.83 3.06 -18.68
CA ILE A 172 2.84 3.68 -17.35
C ILE A 172 3.25 2.64 -16.32
N ASP A 173 4.21 3.00 -15.47
CA ASP A 173 4.67 2.10 -14.40
C ASP A 173 3.58 1.89 -13.34
N HIS A 174 3.19 0.63 -13.15
CA HIS A 174 2.13 0.24 -12.23
C HIS A 174 2.36 -1.16 -11.68
N VAL A 175 1.69 -1.48 -10.58
CA VAL A 175 1.68 -2.83 -10.03
C VAL A 175 0.89 -3.75 -10.97
N HIS A 176 1.60 -4.74 -11.55
CA HIS A 176 0.95 -5.72 -12.43
C HIS A 176 0.09 -6.69 -11.64
N TYR A 177 -1.18 -6.75 -12.00
CA TYR A 177 -2.13 -7.69 -11.45
C TYR A 177 -2.40 -8.82 -12.42
N GLU A 178 -2.53 -10.02 -11.89
CA GLU A 178 -2.98 -11.20 -12.63
C GLU A 178 -4.09 -11.93 -11.87
N LYS A 179 -4.94 -12.65 -12.59
CA LYS A 179 -5.93 -13.50 -11.97
C LYS A 179 -5.24 -14.61 -11.18
N ALA A 180 -5.66 -14.82 -9.96
CA ALA A 180 -5.15 -15.89 -9.11
C ALA A 180 -5.75 -17.26 -9.51
N GLU A 181 -5.22 -17.87 -10.60
CA GLU A 181 -5.77 -19.14 -11.13
C GLU A 181 -5.53 -20.34 -10.22
N GLN A 182 -4.36 -20.38 -9.56
CA GLN A 182 -3.97 -21.47 -8.67
C GLN A 182 -3.99 -21.00 -7.21
N LEU A 183 -5.17 -21.00 -6.64
CA LEU A 183 -5.32 -20.67 -5.22
C LEU A 183 -4.73 -21.76 -4.33
N LYS A 184 -4.09 -21.35 -3.25
CA LYS A 184 -3.52 -22.29 -2.27
C LYS A 184 -4.59 -23.19 -1.68
N GLU A 185 -4.26 -24.46 -1.45
CA GLU A 185 -5.22 -25.46 -0.96
C GLU A 185 -5.83 -25.15 0.41
N TYR A 186 -5.13 -24.37 1.24
CA TYR A 186 -5.61 -23.96 2.55
C TYR A 186 -6.67 -22.83 2.48
N LEU A 187 -6.81 -22.15 1.34
CA LEU A 187 -7.86 -21.13 1.18
C LEU A 187 -9.24 -21.78 1.03
N SER A 188 -10.21 -21.22 1.70
CA SER A 188 -11.57 -21.76 1.80
C SER A 188 -12.35 -21.65 0.49
N LYS A 189 -12.39 -22.74 -0.28
CA LYS A 189 -13.01 -22.82 -1.62
C LYS A 189 -14.49 -22.41 -1.63
N ASP A 190 -15.24 -22.76 -0.58
CA ASP A 190 -16.65 -22.40 -0.44
C ASP A 190 -16.85 -20.87 -0.26
N ARG A 191 -15.89 -20.20 0.34
CA ARG A 191 -15.89 -18.73 0.50
C ARG A 191 -15.46 -18.04 -0.78
N ILE A 192 -14.43 -18.56 -1.44
CA ILE A 192 -13.97 -18.06 -2.74
C ILE A 192 -15.10 -18.13 -3.76
N LYS A 193 -15.80 -19.27 -3.83
CA LYS A 193 -16.96 -19.38 -4.71
C LYS A 193 -18.02 -18.31 -4.46
N LYS A 194 -18.27 -17.90 -3.21
CA LYS A 194 -19.21 -16.81 -2.91
C LYS A 194 -18.74 -15.45 -3.42
N ILE A 195 -17.41 -15.21 -3.46
CA ILE A 195 -16.82 -14.02 -4.07
C ILE A 195 -17.07 -14.03 -5.57
N GLU A 196 -16.84 -15.18 -6.22
CA GLU A 196 -17.07 -15.35 -7.66
C GLU A 196 -18.56 -15.28 -8.03
N ASP A 197 -19.45 -15.83 -7.21
CA ASP A 197 -20.92 -15.82 -7.42
C ASP A 197 -21.50 -14.38 -7.46
N VAL A 198 -20.81 -13.39 -6.89
CA VAL A 198 -21.21 -11.97 -6.95
C VAL A 198 -20.46 -11.18 -8.04
N GLY A 199 -19.73 -11.87 -8.90
CA GLY A 199 -19.00 -11.25 -10.03
C GLY A 199 -17.63 -10.67 -9.70
N GLU A 200 -17.14 -10.91 -8.48
CA GLU A 200 -15.78 -10.54 -8.07
C GLU A 200 -14.81 -11.69 -8.35
N ILE A 201 -13.54 -11.35 -8.45
CA ILE A 201 -12.45 -12.32 -8.61
C ILE A 201 -11.32 -12.06 -7.63
N ILE A 202 -10.49 -13.07 -7.41
CA ILE A 202 -9.25 -12.91 -6.67
C ILE A 202 -8.15 -12.64 -7.68
N VAL A 203 -7.46 -11.53 -7.48
CA VAL A 203 -6.26 -11.14 -8.21
C VAL A 203 -5.04 -11.26 -7.32
N ARG A 204 -3.87 -11.36 -7.91
CA ARG A 204 -2.60 -11.29 -7.17
C ARG A 204 -1.63 -10.34 -7.84
N SER A 205 -0.76 -9.76 -7.05
CA SER A 205 0.35 -8.93 -7.50
C SER A 205 1.60 -9.23 -6.68
N LYS A 206 2.76 -9.11 -7.30
CA LYS A 206 4.04 -9.32 -6.61
C LYS A 206 4.35 -8.16 -5.69
N LEU A 207 4.92 -8.45 -4.52
CA LEU A 207 5.41 -7.44 -3.59
C LEU A 207 6.45 -6.54 -4.28
N ILE A 208 6.26 -5.22 -4.19
CA ILE A 208 7.14 -4.22 -4.83
C ILE A 208 8.30 -3.78 -3.94
N THR A 209 8.32 -4.19 -2.70
CA THR A 209 9.36 -3.88 -1.72
C THR A 209 10.26 -5.08 -1.46
N ASN A 210 11.38 -4.85 -0.81
CA ASN A 210 12.30 -5.87 -0.34
C ASN A 210 13.14 -5.33 0.84
N GLN A 211 14.10 -6.10 1.32
CA GLN A 211 14.94 -5.66 2.44
C GLN A 211 15.94 -4.53 2.11
N GLN A 212 16.08 -4.12 0.85
CA GLN A 212 16.92 -3.01 0.40
C GLN A 212 16.10 -1.77 0.01
N GLN A 213 14.85 -1.98 -0.38
CA GLN A 213 13.98 -0.92 -0.88
C GLN A 213 12.62 -0.97 -0.19
N GLY A 214 12.30 0.09 0.52
CA GLY A 214 10.99 0.32 1.13
C GLY A 214 10.16 1.35 0.37
N ILE A 215 8.92 1.55 0.80
CA ILE A 215 8.02 2.59 0.31
C ILE A 215 7.52 3.45 1.46
N ILE A 216 7.28 4.72 1.17
CA ILE A 216 6.48 5.61 2.01
C ILE A 216 5.28 6.12 1.21
N PRO A 217 4.06 6.13 1.76
CA PRO A 217 2.92 6.78 1.12
C PRO A 217 3.09 8.29 1.13
N PHE A 218 2.38 8.97 0.22
CA PHE A 218 2.42 10.45 0.16
C PHE A 218 1.99 11.11 1.47
N GLU A 219 1.11 10.48 2.25
CA GLU A 219 0.76 10.96 3.59
C GLU A 219 1.99 11.12 4.49
N GLU A 220 2.89 10.13 4.53
CA GLU A 220 4.15 10.21 5.29
C GLU A 220 5.12 11.21 4.67
N PHE A 221 5.19 11.26 3.34
CA PHE A 221 5.99 12.23 2.61
C PHE A 221 5.55 13.68 2.91
N ALA A 222 4.25 13.96 2.96
CA ALA A 222 3.72 15.29 3.30
C ALA A 222 4.12 15.72 4.73
N VAL A 223 4.07 14.80 5.70
CA VAL A 223 4.58 15.08 7.06
C VAL A 223 6.09 15.35 7.04
N TRP A 224 6.85 14.60 6.25
CA TRP A 224 8.28 14.86 6.07
C TRP A 224 8.51 16.24 5.44
N CYS A 225 7.78 16.64 4.40
CA CYS A 225 7.86 17.97 3.81
C CYS A 225 7.63 19.08 4.84
N ALA A 226 6.56 18.93 5.65
CA ALA A 226 6.26 19.88 6.73
C ALA A 226 7.41 19.99 7.75
N ASN A 227 8.02 18.85 8.13
CA ASN A 227 9.18 18.84 9.04
C ASN A 227 10.44 19.46 8.43
N GLN A 228 10.55 19.47 7.09
CA GLN A 228 11.67 20.11 6.35
C GLN A 228 11.36 21.55 5.90
N GLU A 229 10.27 22.15 6.40
CA GLU A 229 9.81 23.50 6.03
C GLU A 229 9.55 23.68 4.51
N ILE A 230 9.07 22.63 3.84
CA ILE A 230 8.66 22.65 2.43
C ILE A 230 7.19 23.02 2.37
N ASP A 231 6.87 24.15 1.75
CA ASP A 231 5.53 24.77 1.76
C ASP A 231 4.50 24.02 0.89
N ASP A 232 4.94 23.34 -0.18
CA ASP A 232 4.06 22.66 -1.15
C ASP A 232 4.58 21.25 -1.43
N GLU A 233 3.99 20.28 -0.75
CA GLU A 233 4.35 18.88 -0.86
C GLU A 233 4.00 18.27 -2.23
N TYR A 234 2.98 18.78 -2.92
CA TYR A 234 2.62 18.31 -4.27
C TYR A 234 3.61 18.79 -5.33
N GLU A 235 4.02 20.04 -5.27
CA GLU A 235 5.07 20.57 -6.16
C GLU A 235 6.43 19.92 -5.85
N GLU A 236 6.73 19.64 -4.58
CA GLU A 236 7.95 18.88 -4.23
C GLU A 236 7.90 17.46 -4.76
N ALA A 237 6.75 16.76 -4.65
CA ALA A 237 6.57 15.42 -5.21
C ALA A 237 6.77 15.42 -6.72
N LYS A 238 6.15 16.36 -7.43
CA LYS A 238 6.33 16.54 -8.87
C LYS A 238 7.79 16.83 -9.24
N ARG A 239 8.48 17.70 -8.50
CA ARG A 239 9.89 18.02 -8.74
C ARG A 239 10.81 16.80 -8.59
N ARG A 240 10.47 15.86 -7.72
CA ARG A 240 11.26 14.63 -7.48
C ARG A 240 11.09 13.61 -8.60
N ASP A 241 9.89 13.46 -9.12
CA ASP A 241 9.61 12.53 -10.21
C ASP A 241 8.45 13.06 -11.09
N GLU A 242 8.80 14.03 -11.93
CA GLU A 242 7.84 14.74 -12.77
C GLU A 242 7.13 13.79 -13.75
N LYS A 243 7.87 12.82 -14.30
CA LYS A 243 7.31 11.86 -15.25
C LYS A 243 6.22 11.02 -14.60
N SER A 244 6.53 10.32 -13.51
CA SER A 244 5.58 9.45 -12.83
C SER A 244 4.40 10.23 -12.24
N TYR A 245 4.63 11.47 -11.78
CA TYR A 245 3.56 12.36 -11.32
C TYR A 245 2.55 12.69 -12.44
N TYR A 246 3.02 13.01 -13.65
CA TYR A 246 2.15 13.26 -14.77
C TYR A 246 1.50 11.98 -15.32
N GLU A 247 2.22 10.86 -15.34
CA GLU A 247 1.65 9.56 -15.68
C GLU A 247 0.45 9.20 -14.78
N MET A 248 0.57 9.44 -13.48
CA MET A 248 -0.53 9.26 -12.52
C MET A 248 -1.76 10.11 -12.88
N GLN A 249 -1.59 11.39 -13.26
CA GLN A 249 -2.71 12.27 -13.65
C GLN A 249 -3.46 11.73 -14.88
N ILE A 250 -2.71 11.21 -15.87
CA ILE A 250 -3.30 10.64 -17.08
C ILE A 250 -4.02 9.32 -16.75
N ALA A 251 -3.38 8.46 -15.96
CA ALA A 251 -3.95 7.18 -15.53
C ALA A 251 -5.27 7.39 -14.77
N ASP A 252 -5.29 8.24 -13.75
CA ASP A 252 -6.46 8.49 -12.93
C ASP A 252 -7.65 9.05 -13.74
N TYR A 253 -7.37 9.89 -14.77
CA TYR A 253 -8.42 10.37 -15.66
C TYR A 253 -8.95 9.27 -16.58
N ILE A 254 -8.08 8.52 -17.26
CA ILE A 254 -8.51 7.48 -18.21
C ILE A 254 -9.29 6.38 -17.49
N LEU A 255 -8.78 5.93 -16.33
CA LEU A 255 -9.41 4.91 -15.50
C LEU A 255 -10.62 5.45 -14.73
N ASN A 256 -10.79 6.78 -14.64
CA ASN A 256 -11.72 7.44 -13.73
C ASN A 256 -11.58 6.93 -12.30
N ASN A 257 -10.36 6.93 -11.80
CA ASN A 257 -10.06 6.49 -10.45
C ASN A 257 -10.55 7.54 -9.44
N SER A 258 -11.56 7.19 -8.66
CA SER A 258 -12.16 8.08 -7.66
C SER A 258 -11.44 8.06 -6.31
N ASP A 259 -10.43 7.20 -6.13
CA ASP A 259 -9.78 6.95 -4.83
C ASP A 259 -8.24 7.04 -4.86
N ARG A 260 -7.69 8.01 -5.59
CA ARG A 260 -6.25 8.33 -5.54
C ARG A 260 -5.90 9.12 -4.27
N HIS A 261 -6.26 8.59 -3.10
CA HIS A 261 -5.93 9.22 -1.83
C HIS A 261 -4.43 9.13 -1.49
N VAL A 262 -4.00 9.91 -0.51
CA VAL A 262 -2.59 10.05 -0.08
C VAL A 262 -1.89 8.76 0.38
N GLY A 263 -2.62 7.67 0.57
CA GLY A 263 -2.09 6.34 0.89
C GLY A 263 -1.81 5.45 -0.34
N ASN A 264 -2.31 5.83 -1.56
CA ASN A 264 -2.27 4.98 -2.76
C ASN A 264 -1.17 5.38 -3.76
N TRP A 265 -0.29 6.28 -3.40
CA TRP A 265 0.88 6.69 -4.14
C TRP A 265 1.94 7.26 -3.20
N GLY A 266 3.18 7.40 -3.65
CA GLY A 266 4.28 7.91 -2.85
C GLY A 266 5.62 7.52 -3.43
N PHE A 267 6.61 7.31 -2.58
CA PHE A 267 8.00 7.18 -2.99
C PHE A 267 8.64 5.88 -2.51
N TYR A 268 9.54 5.35 -3.31
CA TYR A 268 10.54 4.40 -2.85
C TYR A 268 11.58 5.10 -1.98
N PHE A 269 12.19 4.34 -1.11
CA PHE A 269 13.41 4.75 -0.41
C PHE A 269 14.40 3.60 -0.27
N ASP A 270 15.67 3.93 -0.29
CA ASP A 270 16.75 3.01 0.06
C ASP A 270 16.77 2.76 1.56
N VAL A 271 16.72 1.50 1.98
CA VAL A 271 16.62 1.11 3.40
C VAL A 271 17.93 1.37 4.16
N GLU A 272 19.09 1.25 3.51
CA GLU A 272 20.39 1.43 4.17
C GLU A 272 20.78 2.89 4.30
N GLU A 273 20.54 3.68 3.24
CA GLU A 273 20.82 5.11 3.22
C GLU A 273 19.67 5.95 3.81
N ASN A 274 18.48 5.37 3.96
CA ASN A 274 17.23 6.03 4.31
C ASN A 274 16.96 7.27 3.44
N LYS A 275 17.08 7.08 2.13
CA LYS A 275 17.03 8.16 1.14
C LYS A 275 15.88 7.92 0.16
N LEU A 276 15.07 8.97 -0.04
CA LEU A 276 13.98 8.95 -1.02
C LEU A 276 14.51 8.75 -2.44
N GLN A 277 13.79 7.93 -3.20
CA GLN A 277 14.02 7.64 -4.62
C GLN A 277 12.86 8.19 -5.46
N GLY A 278 12.60 7.63 -6.64
CA GLY A 278 11.42 7.94 -7.48
C GLY A 278 10.11 7.45 -6.88
N MET A 279 9.01 7.81 -7.51
CA MET A 279 7.68 7.28 -7.13
C MET A 279 7.64 5.77 -7.31
N TYR A 280 6.89 5.08 -6.44
CA TYR A 280 6.62 3.66 -6.64
C TYR A 280 5.53 3.46 -7.69
N PRO A 281 5.42 2.24 -8.32
CA PRO A 281 4.42 1.94 -9.34
C PRO A 281 3.01 2.23 -8.88
N LEU A 282 2.16 2.76 -9.77
CA LEU A 282 0.76 3.03 -9.45
C LEU A 282 0.04 1.75 -9.03
N MET A 283 -0.77 1.82 -8.00
CA MET A 283 -1.51 0.68 -7.45
C MET A 283 -2.90 1.08 -6.97
N ASP A 284 -3.70 0.06 -6.60
CA ASP A 284 -5.01 0.18 -5.98
C ASP A 284 -6.03 0.89 -6.90
N HIS A 285 -6.43 0.19 -7.96
CA HIS A 285 -7.36 0.67 -8.99
C HIS A 285 -8.79 0.12 -8.80
N ASP A 286 -9.14 -0.40 -7.62
CA ASP A 286 -10.44 -1.04 -7.37
C ASP A 286 -11.63 -0.06 -7.37
N HIS A 287 -11.37 1.24 -7.22
CA HIS A 287 -12.32 2.36 -7.40
C HIS A 287 -12.22 3.04 -8.79
N SER A 288 -11.71 2.33 -9.80
CA SER A 288 -11.69 2.79 -11.19
C SER A 288 -13.01 2.53 -11.91
N PHE A 289 -13.19 3.17 -13.06
CA PHE A 289 -14.33 2.99 -13.99
C PHE A 289 -15.69 3.38 -13.43
N ASP A 290 -15.73 4.24 -12.43
CA ASP A 290 -16.98 4.77 -11.89
C ASP A 290 -17.74 5.59 -12.92
N GLU A 291 -19.10 5.67 -12.77
CA GLU A 291 -19.98 6.35 -13.73
C GLU A 291 -19.97 7.89 -13.61
N GLU A 292 -19.38 8.43 -12.56
CA GLU A 292 -19.33 9.87 -12.34
C GLU A 292 -18.53 10.56 -13.46
N GLU A 293 -19.12 11.57 -14.09
CA GLU A 293 -18.54 12.21 -15.28
C GLU A 293 -17.44 13.21 -14.98
N THR A 294 -17.49 13.86 -13.80
CA THR A 294 -16.54 14.92 -13.43
C THR A 294 -16.06 14.73 -12.01
N LEU A 295 -14.87 14.16 -11.89
CA LEU A 295 -14.17 14.03 -10.62
C LEU A 295 -13.14 15.12 -10.46
N MET A 296 -12.99 15.63 -9.23
CA MET A 296 -11.88 16.50 -8.85
C MET A 296 -10.62 15.66 -8.67
N SER A 297 -9.48 16.19 -9.13
CA SER A 297 -8.20 15.55 -8.90
C SER A 297 -7.85 15.58 -7.40
N GLN A 298 -7.49 14.46 -6.84
CA GLN A 298 -7.01 14.37 -5.46
C GLN A 298 -5.52 14.69 -5.33
N THR A 299 -4.83 14.82 -6.46
CA THR A 299 -3.38 15.04 -6.56
C THR A 299 -3.02 16.35 -7.27
N ASN A 300 -4.02 17.18 -7.62
CA ASN A 300 -3.82 18.48 -8.25
C ASN A 300 -4.94 19.42 -7.83
N GLU A 301 -4.70 20.19 -6.78
CA GLU A 301 -5.71 21.02 -6.14
C GLU A 301 -6.40 21.99 -7.11
N GLY A 302 -7.71 22.13 -6.97
CA GLY A 302 -8.55 23.04 -7.75
C GLY A 302 -8.77 22.63 -9.20
N LYS A 303 -8.31 21.44 -9.65
CA LYS A 303 -8.52 20.94 -11.01
C LYS A 303 -9.37 19.66 -11.02
N THR A 304 -10.12 19.51 -12.10
CA THR A 304 -10.74 18.22 -12.44
C THR A 304 -9.69 17.22 -12.92
N LEU A 305 -9.99 15.93 -12.87
CA LEU A 305 -9.12 14.88 -13.46
C LEU A 305 -8.81 15.20 -14.93
N LEU A 306 -9.79 15.66 -15.72
CA LEU A 306 -9.57 16.02 -17.12
C LEU A 306 -8.58 17.17 -17.31
N GLU A 307 -8.71 18.24 -16.49
CA GLU A 307 -7.80 19.39 -16.59
C GLU A 307 -6.36 18.98 -16.19
N ALA A 308 -6.21 18.20 -15.14
CA ALA A 308 -4.92 17.68 -14.71
C ALA A 308 -4.30 16.78 -15.77
N ALA A 309 -5.08 15.85 -16.35
CA ALA A 309 -4.62 14.95 -17.39
C ALA A 309 -4.24 15.68 -18.70
N ARG A 310 -4.96 16.74 -19.09
CA ARG A 310 -4.58 17.56 -20.25
C ARG A 310 -3.26 18.27 -20.06
N ILE A 311 -3.00 18.79 -18.86
CA ILE A 311 -1.70 19.38 -18.54
C ILE A 311 -0.61 18.32 -18.64
N ALA A 312 -0.81 17.15 -18.04
CA ALA A 312 0.13 16.04 -18.06
C ALA A 312 0.37 15.51 -19.49
N GLN A 313 -0.70 15.35 -20.29
CA GLN A 313 -0.60 14.90 -21.67
C GLN A 313 0.18 15.88 -22.56
N ALA A 314 0.03 17.19 -22.33
CA ALA A 314 0.82 18.20 -23.03
C ALA A 314 2.32 18.11 -22.73
N GLN A 315 2.69 17.60 -21.55
CA GLN A 315 4.09 17.40 -21.17
C GLN A 315 4.68 16.09 -21.68
N LEU A 316 3.93 14.98 -21.52
CA LEU A 316 4.44 13.63 -21.79
C LEU A 316 4.16 13.15 -23.23
N ASN A 317 3.08 13.64 -23.84
CA ASN A 317 2.62 13.19 -25.17
C ASN A 317 2.51 11.65 -25.28
N LEU A 318 1.87 11.02 -24.28
CA LEU A 318 1.68 9.56 -24.27
C LEU A 318 0.77 9.11 -25.44
N PRO A 319 0.92 7.87 -25.94
CA PRO A 319 0.13 7.34 -27.06
C PRO A 319 -1.27 6.90 -26.60
N VAL A 320 -2.03 7.80 -25.94
CA VAL A 320 -3.34 7.49 -25.33
C VAL A 320 -4.35 6.90 -26.31
N LYS A 321 -4.24 7.21 -27.61
CA LYS A 321 -5.12 6.69 -28.65
C LYS A 321 -4.91 5.21 -28.94
N ASP A 322 -3.77 4.63 -28.58
CA ASP A 322 -3.49 3.21 -28.76
C ASP A 322 -4.46 2.33 -27.95
N ILE A 323 -5.04 2.89 -26.87
CA ILE A 323 -6.11 2.23 -26.11
C ILE A 323 -7.34 1.94 -26.99
N LEU A 324 -7.62 2.74 -28.03
CA LEU A 324 -8.76 2.53 -28.91
C LEU A 324 -8.57 1.32 -29.85
N GLU A 325 -7.33 0.87 -30.04
CA GLU A 325 -6.95 -0.22 -30.94
C GLU A 325 -6.97 -1.60 -30.27
N ILE A 326 -6.98 -1.65 -28.92
CA ILE A 326 -7.06 -2.92 -28.21
C ILE A 326 -8.50 -3.42 -28.10
N PRO A 327 -8.72 -4.75 -27.97
CA PRO A 327 -10.04 -5.28 -27.63
C PRO A 327 -10.45 -4.81 -26.24
N LYS A 328 -11.76 -4.85 -25.95
CA LYS A 328 -12.24 -4.59 -24.59
C LYS A 328 -11.56 -5.55 -23.60
N PRO A 329 -10.89 -5.03 -22.55
CA PRO A 329 -10.31 -5.87 -21.50
C PRO A 329 -11.33 -6.86 -20.91
N GLU A 330 -10.87 -8.06 -20.58
CA GLU A 330 -11.69 -9.03 -19.85
C GLU A 330 -12.14 -8.41 -18.51
N TYR A 331 -13.13 -8.73 -17.91
CA TYR A 331 -13.66 -8.18 -16.64
C TYR A 331 -14.08 -6.69 -16.66
N LEU A 332 -13.99 -5.99 -17.80
CA LEU A 332 -14.56 -4.65 -17.96
C LEU A 332 -15.96 -4.76 -18.56
N MET A 333 -16.94 -4.07 -17.97
CA MET A 333 -18.30 -4.03 -18.49
C MET A 333 -18.37 -3.16 -19.75
N ASP A 334 -19.37 -3.37 -20.62
CA ASP A 334 -19.49 -2.63 -21.87
C ASP A 334 -19.64 -1.12 -21.65
N ASN A 335 -20.43 -0.70 -20.67
CA ASN A 335 -20.60 0.70 -20.29
C ASN A 335 -19.29 1.31 -19.72
N GLU A 336 -18.54 0.56 -18.93
CA GLU A 336 -17.23 1.01 -18.39
C GLU A 336 -16.25 1.22 -19.55
N TRP A 337 -16.19 0.30 -20.51
CA TRP A 337 -15.32 0.41 -21.69
C TRP A 337 -15.68 1.61 -22.59
N GLU A 338 -16.96 1.84 -22.84
CA GLU A 338 -17.40 3.02 -23.59
C GLU A 338 -16.99 4.34 -22.89
N GLN A 339 -17.01 4.40 -21.57
CA GLN A 339 -16.53 5.57 -20.82
C GLN A 339 -15.01 5.74 -20.96
N VAL A 340 -14.22 4.67 -20.89
CA VAL A 340 -12.76 4.73 -21.15
C VAL A 340 -12.49 5.30 -22.55
N ARG A 341 -13.15 4.77 -23.59
CA ARG A 341 -13.01 5.26 -24.98
C ARG A 341 -13.37 6.74 -25.11
N LYS A 342 -14.48 7.17 -24.48
CA LYS A 342 -14.90 8.58 -24.47
C LYS A 342 -13.81 9.46 -23.85
N ARG A 343 -13.25 9.07 -22.71
CA ARG A 343 -12.18 9.83 -22.03
C ARG A 343 -10.89 9.92 -22.86
N VAL A 344 -10.48 8.82 -23.50
CA VAL A 344 -9.34 8.80 -24.42
C VAL A 344 -9.53 9.80 -25.58
N MET A 345 -10.75 9.92 -26.11
CA MET A 345 -11.04 10.86 -27.20
C MET A 345 -11.09 12.34 -26.73
N MET A 346 -11.17 12.60 -25.43
CA MET A 346 -11.16 13.95 -24.86
C MET A 346 -9.75 14.45 -24.52
N LEU A 347 -8.73 13.56 -24.46
CA LEU A 347 -7.32 13.89 -24.36
C LEU A 347 -6.67 14.09 -25.71
#